data_cbbab81fe6ab85559d0b37a4fb086c8c
#
_entry.id   cbbab81fe6ab85559d0b37a4fb086c8c
#
_cell.length_a   1.000
_cell.length_b   1.000
_cell.length_c   1.000
_cell.angle_alpha   90.00
_cell.angle_beta   90.00
_cell.angle_gamma   90.00
#
_symmetry.space_group_name_H-M   'P 1'
#
loop_
_entity.id
_entity.type
_entity.pdbx_description
1 polymer ?
#
loop_
_entity_poly.entity_id
_entity_poly.type
_entity_poly.pdbx_seq_one_letter_code
_entity_poly.pdbx_strand_id
1 'polypeptide(L)'
;MIPKVIHYCWFGRNPLPSLAIKCIESWRKYLPDYEIKEWNEDNFDVNIIPYTQEAYQVGKYAFVSDYARFWILYKYGGLYFDTDVE
;
A
#
# COMPACT_ATOMS: atom_id res chain seq x y z
N MET A 1 14.05 -15.67 -5.71
CA MET A 1 14.59 -14.34 -5.34
C MET A 1 13.43 -13.40 -5.03
N ILE A 2 13.53 -12.64 -3.96
CA ILE A 2 12.52 -11.66 -3.60
C ILE A 2 12.71 -10.40 -4.46
N PRO A 3 11.68 -9.94 -5.20
CA PRO A 3 11.80 -8.70 -5.98
C PRO A 3 12.15 -7.50 -5.11
N LYS A 4 12.95 -6.58 -5.63
CA LYS A 4 13.36 -5.37 -4.90
C LYS A 4 12.33 -4.26 -5.09
N VAL A 5 11.15 -4.49 -4.55
CA VAL A 5 10.01 -3.57 -4.60
C VAL A 5 9.43 -3.42 -3.22
N ILE A 6 9.18 -2.18 -2.81
CA ILE A 6 8.45 -1.87 -1.59
C ILE A 6 7.06 -1.39 -1.99
N HIS A 7 6.05 -2.11 -1.52
CA HIS A 7 4.66 -1.75 -1.78
C HIS A 7 4.06 -1.05 -0.58
N TYR A 8 3.19 -0.07 -0.83
CA TYR A 8 2.33 0.48 0.20
C TYR A 8 0.98 0.84 -0.40
N CYS A 9 -0.04 0.93 0.44
CA CYS A 9 -1.40 1.27 0.01
C CYS A 9 -1.82 2.60 0.60
N TRP A 10 -2.52 3.40 -0.21
CA TRP A 10 -3.14 4.64 0.25
C TRP A 10 -4.46 4.82 -0.48
N PHE A 11 -5.57 4.53 0.20
CA PHE A 11 -6.92 4.63 -0.36
C PHE A 11 -7.64 5.85 0.19
N GLY A 12 -8.71 6.28 -0.54
CA GLY A 12 -9.57 7.38 -0.12
C GLY A 12 -9.29 8.70 -0.82
N ARG A 13 -8.30 8.76 -1.70
CA ARG A 13 -7.98 9.96 -2.51
C ARG A 13 -7.54 11.18 -1.71
N ASN A 14 -7.25 11.03 -0.43
CA ASN A 14 -6.73 12.12 0.38
C ASN A 14 -5.23 12.29 0.18
N PRO A 15 -4.66 13.50 0.39
CA PRO A 15 -3.22 13.68 0.34
C PRO A 15 -2.51 12.83 1.40
N LEU A 16 -1.30 12.39 1.10
CA LEU A 16 -0.47 11.67 2.07
C LEU A 16 -0.13 12.59 3.25
N PRO A 17 -0.34 12.15 4.49
CA PRO A 17 0.07 12.95 5.64
C PRO A 17 1.59 13.05 5.74
N SER A 18 2.06 14.05 6.48
CA SER A 18 3.50 14.30 6.65
C SER A 18 4.26 13.08 7.16
N LEU A 19 3.66 12.34 8.09
CA LEU A 19 4.27 11.13 8.63
C LEU A 19 4.50 10.07 7.54
N ALA A 20 3.50 9.87 6.67
CA ALA A 20 3.62 8.92 5.57
C ALA A 20 4.73 9.33 4.61
N ILE A 21 4.82 10.61 4.27
CA ILE A 21 5.87 11.11 3.39
C ILE A 21 7.25 10.88 4.01
N LYS A 22 7.40 11.12 5.31
CA LYS A 22 8.66 10.85 6.01
C LYS A 22 9.04 9.38 5.99
N CYS A 23 8.06 8.49 6.16
CA CYS A 23 8.32 7.06 6.08
C CYS A 23 8.83 6.67 4.70
N ILE A 24 8.17 7.15 3.63
CA ILE A 24 8.56 6.85 2.26
C ILE A 24 9.98 7.37 1.99
N GLU A 25 10.29 8.57 2.46
CA GLU A 25 11.64 9.14 2.30
C GLU A 25 12.69 8.30 3.02
N SER A 26 12.37 7.77 4.22
CA SER A 26 13.28 6.90 4.94
C SER A 26 13.54 5.60 4.18
N TRP A 27 12.53 5.03 3.54
CA TRP A 27 12.71 3.83 2.72
C TRP A 27 13.65 4.09 1.55
N ARG A 28 13.52 5.24 0.89
CA ARG A 28 14.42 5.63 -0.21
C ARG A 28 15.86 5.80 0.29
N LYS A 29 16.01 6.30 1.50
CA LYS A 29 17.33 6.54 2.10
C LYS A 29 18.04 5.23 2.47
N TYR A 30 17.32 4.31 3.10
CA TYR A 30 17.90 3.08 3.62
C TYR A 30 17.85 1.91 2.64
N LEU A 31 16.95 1.95 1.65
CA LEU A 31 16.79 0.91 0.63
C LEU A 31 16.79 1.54 -0.76
N PRO A 32 17.91 2.19 -1.17
CA PRO A 32 17.92 2.96 -2.42
C PRO A 32 17.79 2.11 -3.68
N ASP A 33 18.07 0.81 -3.59
CA ASP A 33 17.96 -0.10 -4.73
C ASP A 33 16.54 -0.63 -4.94
N TYR A 34 15.62 -0.29 -4.05
CA TYR A 34 14.24 -0.77 -4.12
C TYR A 34 13.37 0.24 -4.84
N GLU A 35 12.49 -0.27 -5.72
CA GLU A 35 11.41 0.54 -6.30
C GLU A 35 10.31 0.69 -5.25
N ILE A 36 9.74 1.89 -5.13
CA ILE A 36 8.62 2.15 -4.22
C ILE A 36 7.36 2.29 -5.06
N LYS A 37 6.37 1.43 -4.79
CA LYS A 37 5.12 1.42 -5.55
C LYS A 37 3.94 1.71 -4.65
N GLU A 38 3.18 2.76 -4.99
CA GLU A 38 1.94 3.11 -4.32
C GLU A 38 0.77 2.35 -4.95
N TRP A 39 -0.07 1.78 -4.11
CA TRP A 39 -1.32 1.16 -4.54
C TRP A 39 -2.49 1.98 -4.02
N ASN A 40 -3.39 2.30 -4.93
CA ASN A 40 -4.59 3.09 -4.63
C ASN A 40 -5.73 2.65 -5.56
N GLU A 41 -6.81 3.44 -5.62
CA GLU A 41 -7.98 3.11 -6.42
C GLU A 41 -7.68 3.02 -7.92
N ASP A 42 -6.59 3.61 -8.38
CA ASP A 42 -6.24 3.62 -9.81
C ASP A 42 -5.61 2.31 -10.28
N ASN A 43 -4.98 1.56 -9.38
CA ASN A 43 -4.26 0.34 -9.74
C ASN A 43 -4.65 -0.88 -8.91
N PHE A 44 -5.58 -0.75 -7.98
CA PHE A 44 -6.15 -1.86 -7.23
C PHE A 44 -7.68 -1.77 -7.25
N ASP A 45 -8.33 -2.86 -7.62
CA ASP A 45 -9.80 -2.91 -7.69
C ASP A 45 -10.38 -3.12 -6.29
N VAL A 46 -10.93 -2.06 -5.70
CA VAL A 46 -11.53 -2.13 -4.35
C VAL A 46 -12.82 -2.96 -4.34
N ASN A 47 -13.37 -3.26 -5.50
CA ASN A 47 -14.58 -4.08 -5.64
C ASN A 47 -14.25 -5.55 -5.90
N ILE A 48 -12.99 -5.96 -5.72
CA ILE A 48 -12.53 -7.31 -6.06
C ILE A 48 -13.27 -8.40 -5.26
N ILE A 49 -13.62 -8.12 -4.01
CA ILE A 49 -14.45 -9.00 -3.18
C ILE A 49 -15.42 -8.13 -2.36
N PRO A 50 -16.55 -8.71 -1.87
CA PRO A 50 -17.50 -7.94 -1.06
C PRO A 50 -16.90 -7.29 0.18
N TYR A 51 -15.94 -7.94 0.81
CA TYR A 51 -15.27 -7.41 2.01
C TYR A 51 -14.62 -6.05 1.74
N THR A 52 -13.79 -5.96 0.70
CA THR A 52 -13.09 -4.71 0.36
C THR A 52 -14.06 -3.67 -0.17
N GLN A 53 -15.07 -4.08 -0.94
CA GLN A 53 -16.08 -3.18 -1.47
C GLN A 53 -16.86 -2.49 -0.34
N GLU A 54 -17.34 -3.24 0.63
CA GLU A 54 -18.08 -2.69 1.77
C GLU A 54 -17.18 -1.81 2.63
N ALA A 55 -15.97 -2.24 2.92
CA ALA A 55 -15.01 -1.46 3.71
C ALA A 55 -14.73 -0.12 3.05
N TYR A 56 -14.54 -0.11 1.74
CA TYR A 56 -14.29 1.13 1.00
C TYR A 56 -15.49 2.07 1.05
N GLN A 57 -16.71 1.54 0.87
CA GLN A 57 -17.92 2.34 0.86
C GLN A 57 -18.18 3.05 2.18
N VAL A 58 -17.80 2.44 3.31
CA VAL A 58 -17.97 3.04 4.63
C VAL A 58 -16.71 3.79 5.12
N GLY A 59 -15.70 3.93 4.25
CA GLY A 59 -14.50 4.70 4.56
C GLY A 59 -13.49 3.99 5.45
N LYS A 60 -13.60 2.68 5.60
CA LYS A 60 -12.67 1.88 6.40
C LYS A 60 -11.50 1.39 5.55
N TYR A 61 -10.65 2.32 5.16
CA TYR A 61 -9.57 2.05 4.19
C TYR A 61 -8.49 1.11 4.74
N ALA A 62 -8.31 1.06 6.06
CA ALA A 62 -7.36 0.13 6.66
C ALA A 62 -7.73 -1.33 6.36
N PHE A 63 -9.02 -1.66 6.35
CA PHE A 63 -9.46 -3.01 6.01
C PHE A 63 -9.26 -3.33 4.53
N VAL A 64 -9.41 -2.33 3.65
CA VAL A 64 -9.08 -2.50 2.24
C VAL A 64 -7.60 -2.81 2.08
N SER A 65 -6.74 -2.07 2.78
CA SER A 65 -5.29 -2.27 2.76
C SER A 65 -4.89 -3.64 3.28
N ASP A 66 -5.56 -4.16 4.31
CA ASP A 66 -5.26 -5.48 4.86
C ASP A 66 -5.42 -6.57 3.80
N TYR A 67 -6.48 -6.52 3.00
CA TYR A 67 -6.66 -7.49 1.92
C TYR A 67 -5.68 -7.22 0.78
N ALA A 68 -5.53 -5.96 0.39
CA ALA A 68 -4.66 -5.57 -0.72
C ALA A 68 -3.22 -6.01 -0.47
N ARG A 69 -2.74 -5.94 0.77
CA ARG A 69 -1.40 -6.38 1.13
C ARG A 69 -1.17 -7.84 0.77
N PHE A 70 -2.08 -8.73 1.15
CA PHE A 70 -1.97 -10.15 0.82
C PHE A 70 -2.02 -10.38 -0.68
N TRP A 71 -2.95 -9.73 -1.35
CA TRP A 71 -3.11 -9.86 -2.81
C TRP A 71 -1.85 -9.42 -3.55
N ILE A 72 -1.28 -8.26 -3.17
CA ILE A 72 -0.09 -7.70 -3.80
C ILE A 72 1.11 -8.63 -3.60
N LEU A 73 1.34 -9.08 -2.38
CA LEU A 73 2.47 -9.95 -2.09
C LEU A 73 2.32 -11.31 -2.75
N TYR A 74 1.10 -11.83 -2.86
CA TYR A 74 0.84 -13.08 -3.57
C TYR A 74 1.13 -12.94 -5.06
N LYS A 75 0.72 -11.83 -5.67
CA LYS A 75 0.84 -11.63 -7.12
C LYS A 75 2.24 -11.20 -7.56
N TYR A 76 2.86 -10.32 -6.79
CA TYR A 76 4.09 -9.64 -7.22
C TYR A 76 5.30 -9.91 -6.33
N GLY A 77 5.09 -10.37 -5.12
CA GLY A 77 6.19 -10.52 -4.16
C GLY A 77 6.74 -9.18 -3.70
N GLY A 78 7.95 -9.19 -3.15
CA GLY A 78 8.59 -7.99 -2.64
C GLY A 78 8.29 -7.77 -1.16
N LEU A 79 8.40 -6.51 -0.73
CA LEU A 79 8.14 -6.10 0.65
C LEU A 79 6.91 -5.21 0.71
N TYR A 80 6.19 -5.29 1.82
CA TYR A 80 5.08 -4.40 2.08
C TYR A 80 5.33 -3.64 3.39
N PHE A 81 5.31 -2.31 3.32
CA PHE A 81 5.47 -1.45 4.49
C PHE A 81 4.22 -0.60 4.68
N ASP A 82 3.78 -0.47 5.92
CA ASP A 82 2.75 0.49 6.27
C ASP A 82 3.33 1.90 6.29
N THR A 83 2.50 2.89 6.00
CA THR A 83 2.97 4.28 5.90
C THR A 83 3.26 4.93 7.25
N ASP A 84 3.03 4.24 8.34
CA ASP A 84 3.36 4.69 9.69
C ASP A 84 4.60 3.96 10.26
N VAL A 85 5.35 3.23 9.43
CA VAL A 85 6.55 2.50 9.83
C VAL A 85 7.79 3.25 9.34
N GLU A 86 8.66 3.58 10.26
CA GLU A 86 9.94 4.21 9.96
C GLU A 86 11.09 3.20 9.90
#